data_853747ca741e62c7b2426855e1fa9b17
#
_entry.id   853747ca741e62c7b2426855e1fa9b17
#
_cell.length_a   1.000
_cell.length_b   1.000
_cell.length_c   1.000
_cell.angle_alpha   90.00
_cell.angle_beta   90.00
_cell.angle_gamma   90.00
#
_symmetry.space_group_name_H-M   'P 1'
#
loop_
_entity.id
_entity.type
_entity.pdbx_description
1 polymer ?
#
loop_
_entity_poly.entity_id
_entity_poly.type
_entity_poly.pdbx_seq_one_letter_code
_entity_poly.pdbx_strand_id
1 'polypeptide(L)'
;YKSILSDGQSSWLDGSGNKIPMFGTPSLVDSDISWQQIETLDFGIDLRFFNNKFGVTFDWFQRDTKNMIIPGESLPVTLGAAAPSGNYGSLRTKGWELSADFNHRFANGLGINITASISDASTFITKGADYLTPWEDRSLGTTYSTGRRYGDIYGFVTDRLFQKEDFVYGADGQIEKIIVIYNGTARTTYKQSSEYPVYQVHYEDGNKLIFSPGDTKFVDLDGDGYITPGTSTNGNPGDQTVIGNTTPRYEYSFRLGADYKGFDFSIYFQGIGKRKIWGNGQLAIPGYNAKEGALPKTFTTDYWTEERTNAFYPRAWDLGGSNTGFAMQKQSRYLLDMSYLRIKNITLGYTVPTNILSKIYISKARVYMSLENFFTFDNLRGLPIDPEAISGYSMFSTNYNLGRTGTGTPVFKSLSCGVQLTF
;
A
#
# COMPACT_ATOMS: atom_id res chain seq x y z
N TYR A 1 -5.84 -6.82 31.92
CA TYR A 1 -5.98 -5.38 31.61
C TYR A 1 -6.42 -4.63 32.89
N LYS A 2 -5.83 -3.46 33.13
CA LYS A 2 -6.19 -2.60 34.27
C LYS A 2 -6.57 -1.23 33.74
N SER A 3 -7.57 -0.61 34.34
CA SER A 3 -7.87 0.79 34.10
C SER A 3 -6.68 1.64 34.57
N ILE A 4 -6.19 2.51 33.70
CA ILE A 4 -5.03 3.37 33.97
C ILE A 4 -5.53 4.81 33.91
N LEU A 5 -5.19 5.60 34.92
CA LEU A 5 -5.30 7.04 34.90
C LEU A 5 -4.16 7.58 34.05
N SER A 6 -4.48 8.31 32.99
CA SER A 6 -3.47 9.08 32.27
C SER A 6 -3.14 10.33 33.10
N ASP A 7 -1.86 10.51 33.41
CA ASP A 7 -1.36 11.78 33.93
C ASP A 7 -0.90 12.69 32.78
N GLY A 8 -1.06 13.96 32.95
CA GLY A 8 -0.71 14.98 31.98
C GLY A 8 -0.57 16.34 32.63
N GLN A 9 -0.19 17.31 31.84
CA GLN A 9 -0.16 18.70 32.27
C GLN A 9 -1.22 19.50 31.46
N SER A 10 -1.98 20.31 32.18
CA SER A 10 -2.88 21.29 31.56
C SER A 10 -2.10 22.29 30.71
N SER A 11 -2.75 22.84 29.69
CA SER A 11 -2.27 24.05 29.02
C SER A 11 -2.41 25.29 29.85
N TRP A 12 -3.14 25.24 30.97
CA TRP A 12 -3.34 26.34 31.91
C TRP A 12 -2.15 26.44 32.88
N LEU A 13 -1.77 27.66 33.22
CA LEU A 13 -0.70 27.93 34.16
C LEU A 13 -1.30 28.34 35.53
N ASP A 14 -0.62 27.93 36.60
CA ASP A 14 -0.93 28.46 37.95
C ASP A 14 -0.42 29.90 38.10
N GLY A 15 -0.71 30.54 39.24
CA GLY A 15 -0.26 31.90 39.53
C GLY A 15 1.25 32.11 39.59
N SER A 16 2.03 31.01 39.58
CA SER A 16 3.50 30.99 39.54
C SER A 16 4.05 30.63 38.16
N GLY A 17 3.20 30.44 37.15
CA GLY A 17 3.59 30.11 35.79
C GLY A 17 3.86 28.62 35.54
N ASN A 18 3.51 27.74 36.45
CA ASN A 18 3.68 26.29 36.27
C ASN A 18 2.44 25.67 35.65
N LYS A 19 2.60 24.63 34.84
CA LYS A 19 1.48 23.85 34.32
C LYS A 19 0.85 23.01 35.42
N ILE A 20 -0.48 23.09 35.52
CA ILE A 20 -1.24 22.34 36.52
C ILE A 20 -1.26 20.85 36.12
N PRO A 21 -0.90 19.94 37.02
CA PRO A 21 -1.04 18.49 36.76
C PRO A 21 -2.52 18.13 36.59
N MET A 22 -2.80 17.33 35.57
CA MET A 22 -4.14 16.83 35.26
C MET A 22 -4.15 15.31 35.27
N PHE A 23 -5.28 14.78 35.73
CA PHE A 23 -5.57 13.35 35.56
C PHE A 23 -6.76 13.23 34.57
N GLY A 24 -6.57 12.40 33.55
CA GLY A 24 -7.64 12.07 32.63
C GLY A 24 -8.64 11.11 33.26
N THR A 25 -9.81 10.96 32.64
CA THR A 25 -10.74 9.89 33.01
C THR A 25 -10.07 8.53 32.86
N PRO A 26 -10.30 7.59 33.82
CA PRO A 26 -9.79 6.24 33.69
C PRO A 26 -10.22 5.60 32.36
N SER A 27 -9.31 4.90 31.69
CA SER A 27 -9.67 4.13 30.50
C SER A 27 -10.68 3.05 30.85
N LEU A 28 -11.72 2.93 30.05
CA LEU A 28 -12.67 1.81 30.19
C LEU A 28 -11.96 0.51 29.79
N VAL A 29 -12.22 -0.55 30.54
CA VAL A 29 -11.67 -1.89 30.31
C VAL A 29 -12.83 -2.87 30.24
N ASP A 30 -12.85 -3.69 29.20
CA ASP A 30 -13.76 -4.81 29.09
C ASP A 30 -13.34 -5.90 30.11
N SER A 31 -14.28 -6.33 30.96
CA SER A 31 -14.04 -7.35 31.97
C SER A 31 -13.89 -8.76 31.39
N ASP A 32 -14.38 -8.98 30.18
CA ASP A 32 -14.52 -10.29 29.56
C ASP A 32 -13.41 -10.59 28.55
N ILE A 33 -12.31 -9.84 28.62
CA ILE A 33 -11.15 -10.07 27.74
C ILE A 33 -10.58 -11.47 27.96
N SER A 34 -10.53 -12.23 26.87
CA SER A 34 -9.98 -13.57 26.81
C SER A 34 -8.90 -13.74 25.78
N TRP A 35 -8.36 -14.95 25.65
CA TRP A 35 -7.32 -15.27 24.69
C TRP A 35 -7.86 -15.33 23.25
N GLN A 36 -7.05 -14.81 22.33
CA GLN A 36 -7.27 -15.04 20.90
C GLN A 36 -7.03 -16.51 20.56
N GLN A 37 -7.87 -17.06 19.69
CA GLN A 37 -7.80 -18.44 19.20
C GLN A 37 -7.49 -18.45 17.71
N ILE A 38 -6.64 -19.38 17.28
CA ILE A 38 -6.32 -19.60 15.87
C ILE A 38 -6.59 -21.06 15.56
N GLU A 39 -7.48 -21.30 14.60
CA GLU A 39 -7.79 -22.62 14.05
C GLU A 39 -7.30 -22.66 12.60
N THR A 40 -6.55 -23.69 12.22
CA THR A 40 -6.06 -23.87 10.86
C THR A 40 -6.51 -25.20 10.31
N LEU A 41 -7.10 -25.18 9.12
CA LEU A 41 -7.34 -26.33 8.28
C LEU A 41 -6.36 -26.26 7.10
N ASP A 42 -5.61 -27.33 6.89
CA ASP A 42 -4.54 -27.39 5.89
C ASP A 42 -4.61 -28.69 5.10
N PHE A 43 -4.41 -28.59 3.78
CA PHE A 43 -4.33 -29.74 2.88
C PHE A 43 -3.10 -29.55 1.98
N GLY A 44 -2.13 -30.44 2.14
CA GLY A 44 -0.89 -30.42 1.40
C GLY A 44 -0.71 -31.68 0.54
N ILE A 45 0.03 -31.54 -0.55
CA ILE A 45 0.48 -32.63 -1.40
C ILE A 45 1.92 -32.41 -1.82
N ASP A 46 2.75 -33.41 -1.57
CA ASP A 46 4.15 -33.48 -2.00
C ASP A 46 4.33 -34.52 -3.09
N LEU A 47 4.86 -34.11 -4.22
CA LEU A 47 5.10 -34.98 -5.37
C LEU A 47 6.58 -34.96 -5.75
N ARG A 48 7.14 -36.13 -6.03
CA ARG A 48 8.52 -36.28 -6.52
C ARG A 48 8.55 -37.12 -7.80
N PHE A 49 9.28 -36.61 -8.79
CA PHE A 49 9.36 -37.20 -10.12
C PHE A 49 10.81 -37.45 -10.55
N PHE A 50 11.01 -38.36 -11.50
CA PHE A 50 12.29 -38.60 -12.16
C PHE A 50 13.45 -38.90 -11.19
N ASN A 51 13.25 -39.79 -10.25
CA ASN A 51 14.24 -40.15 -9.21
C ASN A 51 14.66 -38.92 -8.40
N ASN A 52 13.70 -38.16 -7.87
CA ASN A 52 13.87 -36.97 -7.08
C ASN A 52 14.50 -35.76 -7.79
N LYS A 53 14.54 -35.75 -9.13
CA LYS A 53 15.08 -34.61 -9.88
C LYS A 53 14.12 -33.42 -9.91
N PHE A 54 12.82 -33.70 -9.87
CA PHE A 54 11.79 -32.69 -9.89
C PHE A 54 10.81 -32.91 -8.73
N GLY A 55 10.59 -31.88 -7.95
CA GLY A 55 9.65 -31.86 -6.84
C GLY A 55 8.61 -30.78 -6.99
N VAL A 56 7.40 -31.05 -6.51
CA VAL A 56 6.30 -30.08 -6.39
C VAL A 56 5.65 -30.27 -5.04
N THR A 57 5.47 -29.18 -4.32
CA THR A 57 4.68 -29.11 -3.08
C THR A 57 3.57 -28.10 -3.29
N PHE A 58 2.35 -28.50 -2.98
CA PHE A 58 1.19 -27.62 -3.02
C PHE A 58 0.44 -27.73 -1.71
N ASP A 59 0.14 -26.58 -1.08
CA ASP A 59 -0.65 -26.47 0.13
C ASP A 59 -1.81 -25.52 -0.08
N TRP A 60 -2.96 -25.89 0.45
CA TRP A 60 -4.12 -25.02 0.58
C TRP A 60 -4.52 -24.93 2.05
N PHE A 61 -4.77 -23.73 2.54
CA PHE A 61 -5.12 -23.53 3.92
C PHE A 61 -6.29 -22.58 4.14
N GLN A 62 -7.02 -22.80 5.21
CA GLN A 62 -7.94 -21.84 5.81
C GLN A 62 -7.56 -21.63 7.27
N ARG A 63 -7.33 -20.38 7.65
CA ARG A 63 -7.03 -19.98 9.03
C ARG A 63 -8.13 -19.08 9.53
N ASP A 64 -8.80 -19.52 10.60
CA ASP A 64 -9.79 -18.74 11.33
C ASP A 64 -9.15 -18.20 12.61
N THR A 65 -9.05 -16.86 12.70
CA THR A 65 -8.61 -16.15 13.91
C THR A 65 -9.85 -15.62 14.61
N LYS A 66 -10.10 -16.08 15.83
CA LYS A 66 -11.28 -15.76 16.63
C LYS A 66 -10.89 -14.99 17.89
N ASN A 67 -11.83 -14.24 18.45
CA ASN A 67 -11.65 -13.50 19.71
C ASN A 67 -10.46 -12.51 19.65
N MET A 68 -10.23 -11.86 18.49
CA MET A 68 -9.21 -10.83 18.38
C MET A 68 -9.60 -9.62 19.21
N ILE A 69 -8.63 -9.05 19.90
CA ILE A 69 -8.82 -7.80 20.64
C ILE A 69 -8.74 -6.66 19.62
N ILE A 70 -9.87 -6.00 19.40
CA ILE A 70 -9.97 -4.81 18.55
C ILE A 70 -10.71 -3.71 19.32
N PRO A 71 -10.57 -2.43 18.90
CA PRO A 71 -11.34 -1.34 19.48
C PRO A 71 -12.84 -1.64 19.41
N GLY A 72 -13.56 -1.33 20.47
CA GLY A 72 -15.01 -1.42 20.52
C GLY A 72 -15.67 -0.38 19.62
N GLU A 73 -16.99 -0.49 19.47
CA GLU A 73 -17.78 0.52 18.76
C GLU A 73 -17.80 1.83 19.53
N SER A 74 -17.85 2.95 18.80
CA SER A 74 -17.83 4.30 19.40
C SER A 74 -18.96 4.47 20.42
N LEU A 75 -18.60 4.94 21.60
CA LEU A 75 -19.56 5.30 22.64
C LEU A 75 -20.07 6.72 22.45
N PRO A 76 -21.26 7.08 22.98
CA PRO A 76 -21.74 8.44 22.94
C PRO A 76 -20.72 9.40 23.55
N VAL A 77 -20.49 10.53 22.89
CA VAL A 77 -19.50 11.56 23.29
C VAL A 77 -19.78 12.08 24.72
N THR A 78 -21.03 12.05 25.15
CA THR A 78 -21.45 12.44 26.51
C THR A 78 -20.82 11.60 27.62
N LEU A 79 -20.34 10.40 27.32
CA LEU A 79 -19.65 9.54 28.28
C LEU A 79 -18.23 10.04 28.59
N GLY A 80 -17.61 10.82 27.70
CA GLY A 80 -16.28 11.39 27.89
C GLY A 80 -15.14 10.36 27.94
N ALA A 81 -15.38 9.11 27.51
CA ALA A 81 -14.38 8.05 27.49
C ALA A 81 -14.40 7.33 26.14
N ALA A 82 -13.22 6.87 25.69
CA ALA A 82 -13.11 6.01 24.53
C ALA A 82 -13.70 4.62 24.81
N ALA A 83 -14.22 3.98 23.76
CA ALA A 83 -14.69 2.61 23.85
C ALA A 83 -13.54 1.66 24.27
N PRO A 84 -13.80 0.70 25.17
CA PRO A 84 -12.80 -0.29 25.52
C PRO A 84 -12.53 -1.22 24.35
N SER A 85 -11.28 -1.70 24.25
CA SER A 85 -10.97 -2.80 23.34
C SER A 85 -11.42 -4.11 23.98
N GLY A 86 -11.94 -5.03 23.18
CA GLY A 86 -12.41 -6.35 23.62
C GLY A 86 -12.27 -7.41 22.52
N ASN A 87 -12.71 -8.62 22.79
CA ASN A 87 -12.66 -9.76 21.85
C ASN A 87 -13.74 -9.68 20.76
N TYR A 88 -13.80 -8.55 20.07
CA TYR A 88 -14.86 -8.26 19.11
C TYR A 88 -14.53 -8.70 17.68
N GLY A 89 -13.26 -9.00 17.38
CA GLY A 89 -12.79 -9.29 16.04
C GLY A 89 -12.70 -10.78 15.73
N SER A 90 -12.97 -11.13 14.47
CA SER A 90 -12.64 -12.44 13.90
C SER A 90 -12.29 -12.27 12.41
N LEU A 91 -11.30 -13.02 11.96
CA LEU A 91 -10.82 -13.01 10.58
C LEU A 91 -10.82 -14.44 10.03
N ARG A 92 -11.05 -14.56 8.74
CA ARG A 92 -10.83 -15.78 7.97
C ARG A 92 -9.86 -15.51 6.84
N THR A 93 -8.72 -16.19 6.86
CA THR A 93 -7.74 -16.16 5.78
C THR A 93 -7.81 -17.47 5.01
N LYS A 94 -7.94 -17.36 3.69
CA LYS A 94 -7.82 -18.49 2.77
C LYS A 94 -6.65 -18.23 1.84
N GLY A 95 -5.83 -19.25 1.65
CA GLY A 95 -4.65 -19.13 0.79
C GLY A 95 -4.21 -20.46 0.21
N TRP A 96 -3.24 -20.36 -0.66
CA TRP A 96 -2.54 -21.49 -1.23
C TRP A 96 -1.07 -21.16 -1.45
N GLU A 97 -0.22 -22.17 -1.40
CA GLU A 97 1.21 -22.08 -1.63
C GLU A 97 1.62 -23.17 -2.64
N LEU A 98 2.45 -22.80 -3.59
CA LEU A 98 3.01 -23.72 -4.57
C LEU A 98 4.51 -23.53 -4.62
N SER A 99 5.25 -24.60 -4.43
CA SER A 99 6.69 -24.62 -4.65
C SER A 99 7.09 -25.75 -5.61
N ALA A 100 8.13 -25.50 -6.39
CA ALA A 100 8.71 -26.49 -7.28
C ALA A 100 10.24 -26.42 -7.22
N ASP A 101 10.87 -27.56 -7.24
CA ASP A 101 12.32 -27.67 -7.31
C ASP A 101 12.76 -28.63 -8.42
N PHE A 102 13.89 -28.28 -9.04
CA PHE A 102 14.53 -29.11 -10.02
C PHE A 102 16.03 -29.18 -9.77
N ASN A 103 16.57 -30.41 -9.67
CA ASN A 103 17.98 -30.64 -9.44
C ASN A 103 18.48 -31.71 -10.42
N HIS A 104 19.46 -31.35 -11.23
CA HIS A 104 20.05 -32.32 -12.18
C HIS A 104 21.52 -32.03 -12.39
N ARG A 105 22.31 -33.13 -12.43
CA ARG A 105 23.70 -33.11 -12.89
C ARG A 105 23.81 -33.86 -14.20
N PHE A 106 24.25 -33.15 -15.23
CA PHE A 106 24.44 -33.68 -16.57
C PHE A 106 25.71 -34.50 -16.67
N ALA A 107 25.78 -35.36 -17.68
CA ALA A 107 26.95 -36.21 -17.90
C ALA A 107 28.26 -35.46 -18.16
N ASN A 108 28.17 -34.21 -18.65
CA ASN A 108 29.32 -33.32 -18.84
C ASN A 108 29.81 -32.65 -17.54
N GLY A 109 29.18 -32.95 -16.41
CA GLY A 109 29.50 -32.41 -15.10
C GLY A 109 28.79 -31.10 -14.72
N LEU A 110 28.00 -30.52 -15.61
CA LEU A 110 27.17 -29.33 -15.29
C LEU A 110 26.07 -29.72 -14.29
N GLY A 111 26.05 -29.09 -13.13
CA GLY A 111 24.98 -29.15 -12.17
C GLY A 111 24.03 -27.95 -12.34
N ILE A 112 22.72 -28.19 -12.27
CA ILE A 112 21.69 -27.15 -12.27
C ILE A 112 20.74 -27.40 -11.10
N ASN A 113 20.44 -26.37 -10.34
CA ASN A 113 19.38 -26.37 -9.34
C ASN A 113 18.46 -25.16 -9.56
N ILE A 114 17.17 -25.40 -9.54
CA ILE A 114 16.14 -24.38 -9.68
C ILE A 114 15.15 -24.58 -8.55
N THR A 115 14.74 -23.50 -7.92
CA THR A 115 13.64 -23.49 -6.95
C THR A 115 12.74 -22.32 -7.26
N ALA A 116 11.46 -22.56 -7.32
CA ALA A 116 10.45 -21.53 -7.53
C ALA A 116 9.34 -21.68 -6.48
N SER A 117 8.82 -20.57 -6.00
CA SER A 117 7.64 -20.57 -5.13
C SER A 117 6.72 -19.42 -5.50
N ILE A 118 5.44 -19.65 -5.33
CA ILE A 118 4.39 -18.63 -5.43
C ILE A 118 3.31 -18.94 -4.42
N SER A 119 2.81 -17.91 -3.76
CA SER A 119 1.72 -18.02 -2.80
C SER A 119 0.72 -16.89 -2.95
N ASP A 120 -0.49 -17.14 -2.52
CA ASP A 120 -1.54 -16.13 -2.51
C ASP A 120 -2.51 -16.37 -1.36
N ALA A 121 -2.90 -15.29 -0.67
CA ALA A 121 -3.85 -15.35 0.43
C ALA A 121 -4.79 -14.14 0.44
N SER A 122 -6.01 -14.36 0.91
CA SER A 122 -7.00 -13.30 1.12
C SER A 122 -7.63 -13.45 2.50
N THR A 123 -7.71 -12.33 3.22
CA THR A 123 -8.29 -12.27 4.56
C THR A 123 -9.61 -11.52 4.52
N PHE A 124 -10.64 -12.11 5.10
CA PHE A 124 -11.97 -11.53 5.26
C PHE A 124 -12.30 -11.33 6.72
N ILE A 125 -12.97 -10.24 7.02
CA ILE A 125 -13.46 -9.94 8.36
C ILE A 125 -14.78 -10.67 8.55
N THR A 126 -14.80 -11.63 9.48
CA THR A 126 -15.99 -12.45 9.76
C THR A 126 -16.78 -11.92 10.94
N LYS A 127 -16.12 -11.14 11.82
CA LYS A 127 -16.74 -10.42 12.93
C LYS A 127 -15.93 -9.15 13.20
N GLY A 128 -16.61 -8.04 13.43
CA GLY A 128 -16.04 -6.74 13.80
C GLY A 128 -16.77 -6.14 14.98
N ALA A 129 -16.33 -4.97 15.42
CA ALA A 129 -16.97 -4.22 16.51
C ALA A 129 -18.26 -3.49 16.06
N ASP A 130 -18.64 -3.62 14.81
CA ASP A 130 -19.76 -2.95 14.16
C ASP A 130 -21.09 -3.73 14.24
N TYR A 131 -21.20 -4.62 15.22
CA TYR A 131 -22.39 -5.48 15.38
C TYR A 131 -23.64 -4.74 15.84
N LEU A 132 -23.52 -3.54 16.41
CA LEU A 132 -24.64 -2.68 16.78
C LEU A 132 -25.12 -1.79 15.64
N THR A 133 -24.30 -1.62 14.60
CA THR A 133 -24.59 -0.75 13.46
C THR A 133 -25.13 -1.57 12.29
N PRO A 134 -26.29 -1.23 11.72
CA PRO A 134 -26.79 -1.86 10.50
C PRO A 134 -25.73 -1.85 9.39
N TRP A 135 -25.76 -2.84 8.50
CA TRP A 135 -24.80 -2.96 7.40
C TRP A 135 -24.75 -1.69 6.55
N GLU A 136 -25.88 -1.11 6.27
CA GLU A 136 -26.05 0.09 5.43
C GLU A 136 -25.37 1.31 6.04
N ASP A 137 -25.38 1.43 7.36
CA ASP A 137 -24.83 2.58 8.09
C ASP A 137 -23.34 2.44 8.41
N ARG A 138 -22.74 1.28 8.11
CA ARG A 138 -21.32 1.04 8.38
C ARG A 138 -20.42 1.84 7.46
N SER A 139 -19.51 2.61 8.04
CA SER A 139 -18.56 3.42 7.30
C SER A 139 -17.66 2.60 6.37
N LEU A 140 -17.44 3.09 5.17
CA LEU A 140 -16.47 2.53 4.20
C LEU A 140 -15.03 2.55 4.74
N GLY A 141 -14.70 3.47 5.62
CA GLY A 141 -13.36 3.61 6.22
C GLY A 141 -13.08 2.67 7.38
N THR A 142 -14.05 1.91 7.88
CA THR A 142 -13.87 1.03 9.05
C THR A 142 -13.02 -0.18 8.70
N THR A 143 -11.86 -0.31 9.35
CA THR A 143 -10.87 -1.37 9.05
C THR A 143 -11.42 -2.77 9.34
N TYR A 144 -12.17 -2.94 10.44
CA TYR A 144 -12.69 -4.25 10.88
C TYR A 144 -14.20 -4.35 10.67
N SER A 145 -14.71 -3.89 9.56
CA SER A 145 -16.13 -4.04 9.22
C SER A 145 -16.44 -5.45 8.72
N THR A 146 -17.40 -6.11 9.35
CA THR A 146 -17.80 -7.49 9.01
C THR A 146 -18.23 -7.62 7.55
N GLY A 147 -17.78 -8.68 6.89
CA GLY A 147 -18.10 -9.00 5.49
C GLY A 147 -17.12 -8.41 4.48
N ARG A 148 -16.18 -7.56 4.91
CA ARG A 148 -15.17 -6.94 4.01
C ARG A 148 -13.89 -7.75 3.94
N ARG A 149 -13.18 -7.57 2.84
CA ARG A 149 -11.81 -8.06 2.70
C ARG A 149 -10.87 -7.08 3.41
N TYR A 150 -9.95 -7.61 4.22
CA TYR A 150 -8.95 -6.82 4.90
C TYR A 150 -8.04 -6.10 3.89
N GLY A 151 -7.78 -4.83 4.14
CA GLY A 151 -6.91 -4.02 3.32
C GLY A 151 -7.55 -3.39 2.07
N ASP A 152 -8.86 -3.53 1.84
CA ASP A 152 -9.54 -2.86 0.74
C ASP A 152 -9.46 -1.34 0.86
N ILE A 153 -9.18 -0.68 -0.26
CA ILE A 153 -9.10 0.76 -0.40
C ILE A 153 -10.34 1.22 -1.15
N TYR A 154 -11.15 2.04 -0.49
CA TYR A 154 -12.29 2.70 -1.10
C TYR A 154 -11.87 4.08 -1.64
N GLY A 155 -12.39 4.43 -2.80
CA GLY A 155 -12.14 5.71 -3.46
C GLY A 155 -12.86 5.81 -4.79
N PHE A 156 -12.59 6.89 -5.50
CA PHE A 156 -13.22 7.20 -6.78
C PHE A 156 -12.52 6.48 -7.94
N VAL A 157 -13.29 6.09 -8.93
CA VAL A 157 -12.72 5.61 -10.20
C VAL A 157 -12.41 6.82 -11.06
N THR A 158 -11.17 6.95 -11.50
CA THR A 158 -10.76 7.99 -12.44
C THR A 158 -11.11 7.56 -13.86
N ASP A 159 -11.84 8.39 -14.58
CA ASP A 159 -12.01 8.26 -16.04
C ASP A 159 -10.69 8.68 -16.73
N ARG A 160 -10.38 9.96 -16.69
CA ARG A 160 -9.21 10.59 -17.31
C ARG A 160 -8.93 11.96 -16.69
N LEU A 161 -8.01 12.71 -17.26
CA LEU A 161 -7.91 14.14 -16.99
C LEU A 161 -8.88 14.90 -17.90
N PHE A 162 -9.54 15.92 -17.37
CA PHE A 162 -10.34 16.82 -18.16
C PHE A 162 -9.50 17.44 -19.28
N GLN A 163 -10.10 17.56 -20.46
CA GLN A 163 -9.51 18.22 -21.63
C GLN A 163 -10.23 19.53 -21.91
N LYS A 164 -9.68 20.37 -22.78
CA LYS A 164 -10.31 21.63 -23.19
C LYS A 164 -11.70 21.40 -23.81
N GLU A 165 -11.84 20.35 -24.58
CA GLU A 165 -13.06 19.95 -25.26
C GLU A 165 -14.20 19.55 -24.33
N ASP A 166 -13.90 19.25 -23.06
CA ASP A 166 -14.92 18.94 -22.06
C ASP A 166 -15.70 20.16 -21.59
N PHE A 167 -15.28 21.36 -21.97
CA PHE A 167 -15.86 22.62 -21.48
C PHE A 167 -16.33 23.52 -22.61
N VAL A 168 -17.32 24.36 -22.30
CA VAL A 168 -17.84 25.39 -23.21
C VAL A 168 -17.07 26.69 -22.97
N TYR A 169 -16.60 27.31 -24.04
CA TYR A 169 -15.85 28.57 -24.01
C TYR A 169 -16.69 29.72 -24.57
N GLY A 170 -16.67 30.85 -23.89
CA GLY A 170 -17.26 32.09 -24.35
C GLY A 170 -16.47 32.76 -25.48
N ALA A 171 -17.01 33.83 -26.03
CA ALA A 171 -16.36 34.61 -27.07
C ALA A 171 -15.05 35.28 -26.59
N ASP A 172 -14.87 35.44 -25.30
CA ASP A 172 -13.66 35.96 -24.65
C ASP A 172 -12.56 34.90 -24.43
N GLY A 173 -12.83 33.67 -24.86
CA GLY A 173 -11.91 32.54 -24.69
C GLY A 173 -11.87 31.97 -23.27
N GLN A 174 -12.73 32.45 -22.36
CA GLN A 174 -12.81 31.92 -21.00
C GLN A 174 -13.86 30.80 -20.94
N ILE A 175 -13.68 29.84 -20.00
CA ILE A 175 -14.68 28.80 -19.77
C ILE A 175 -15.95 29.42 -19.20
N GLU A 176 -17.09 29.13 -19.80
CA GLU A 176 -18.39 29.59 -19.31
C GLU A 176 -18.67 29.03 -17.91
N LYS A 177 -19.17 29.89 -17.01
CA LYS A 177 -19.63 29.49 -15.67
C LYS A 177 -21.13 29.31 -15.65
N ILE A 178 -21.59 28.33 -14.93
CA ILE A 178 -23.01 28.08 -14.65
C ILE A 178 -23.24 27.91 -13.15
N ILE A 179 -24.50 28.02 -12.78
CA ILE A 179 -24.96 27.71 -11.42
C ILE A 179 -25.70 26.38 -11.46
N VAL A 180 -25.28 25.44 -10.65
CA VAL A 180 -25.95 24.15 -10.40
C VAL A 180 -26.49 24.12 -8.98
N ILE A 181 -27.58 23.40 -8.77
CA ILE A 181 -28.15 23.23 -7.41
C ILE A 181 -27.71 21.89 -6.88
N TYR A 182 -26.85 21.92 -5.88
CA TYR A 182 -26.33 20.72 -5.22
C TYR A 182 -26.72 20.74 -3.74
N ASN A 183 -27.43 19.70 -3.28
CA ASN A 183 -27.99 19.61 -1.91
C ASN A 183 -28.74 20.89 -1.49
N GLY A 184 -29.59 21.43 -2.40
CA GLY A 184 -30.37 22.65 -2.14
C GLY A 184 -29.54 23.93 -2.12
N THR A 185 -28.24 23.88 -2.39
CA THR A 185 -27.33 25.04 -2.38
C THR A 185 -26.87 25.36 -3.80
N ALA A 186 -26.94 26.62 -4.20
CA ALA A 186 -26.40 27.09 -5.46
C ALA A 186 -24.87 27.04 -5.46
N ARG A 187 -24.28 26.34 -6.44
CA ARG A 187 -22.84 26.21 -6.64
C ARG A 187 -22.47 26.73 -8.02
N THR A 188 -21.43 27.56 -8.09
CA THR A 188 -20.88 28.01 -9.38
C THR A 188 -19.80 27.04 -9.81
N THR A 189 -19.92 26.52 -11.03
CA THR A 189 -18.95 25.62 -11.64
C THR A 189 -18.77 25.96 -13.13
N TYR A 190 -17.85 25.27 -13.82
CA TYR A 190 -17.68 25.43 -15.25
C TYR A 190 -18.68 24.58 -16.03
N LYS A 191 -19.19 25.15 -17.13
CA LYS A 191 -20.13 24.50 -18.02
C LYS A 191 -19.43 23.44 -18.84
N GLN A 192 -19.87 22.19 -18.72
CA GLN A 192 -19.35 21.09 -19.50
C GLN A 192 -20.05 21.02 -20.86
N SER A 193 -19.32 20.56 -21.89
CA SER A 193 -19.81 20.42 -23.27
C SER A 193 -20.65 19.16 -23.50
N SER A 194 -20.60 18.21 -22.56
CA SER A 194 -21.34 16.94 -22.64
C SER A 194 -22.86 17.18 -22.58
N GLU A 195 -23.63 16.37 -23.31
CA GLU A 195 -25.08 16.28 -23.18
C GLU A 195 -25.50 15.79 -21.78
N TYR A 196 -24.68 14.93 -21.16
CA TYR A 196 -24.86 14.39 -19.81
C TYR A 196 -23.66 14.82 -18.95
N PRO A 197 -23.65 16.05 -18.45
CA PRO A 197 -22.53 16.56 -17.67
C PRO A 197 -22.52 15.93 -16.27
N VAL A 198 -21.29 15.62 -15.78
CA VAL A 198 -21.07 15.11 -14.42
C VAL A 198 -20.27 16.14 -13.65
N TYR A 199 -20.87 16.71 -12.61
CA TYR A 199 -20.27 17.79 -11.85
C TYR A 199 -19.59 17.30 -10.58
N GLN A 200 -18.39 17.84 -10.28
CA GLN A 200 -17.59 17.49 -9.10
C GLN A 200 -17.69 18.56 -8.00
N VAL A 201 -18.80 19.29 -7.96
CA VAL A 201 -19.04 20.47 -7.10
C VAL A 201 -18.94 20.19 -5.61
N HIS A 202 -19.08 18.93 -5.18
CA HIS A 202 -18.84 18.52 -3.80
C HIS A 202 -17.40 18.82 -3.35
N TYR A 203 -16.45 18.68 -4.27
CA TYR A 203 -15.02 18.86 -4.04
C TYR A 203 -14.49 20.20 -4.55
N GLU A 204 -15.37 21.11 -5.01
CA GLU A 204 -15.00 22.46 -5.40
C GLU A 204 -15.05 23.43 -4.23
N ASP A 205 -14.06 24.31 -4.17
CA ASP A 205 -14.10 25.53 -3.37
C ASP A 205 -14.23 26.70 -4.36
N GLY A 206 -15.42 27.26 -4.46
CA GLY A 206 -15.74 28.27 -5.48
C GLY A 206 -14.81 29.49 -5.50
N ASN A 207 -14.01 29.68 -4.47
CA ASN A 207 -13.00 30.73 -4.41
C ASN A 207 -11.60 30.27 -4.80
N LYS A 208 -11.31 28.96 -4.73
CA LYS A 208 -9.97 28.43 -4.91
C LYS A 208 -9.88 27.35 -5.98
N LEU A 209 -10.89 26.51 -6.10
CA LEU A 209 -10.90 25.39 -7.03
C LEU A 209 -12.24 25.25 -7.72
N ILE A 210 -12.23 25.32 -9.03
CA ILE A 210 -13.27 24.77 -9.91
C ILE A 210 -12.55 23.81 -10.86
N PHE A 211 -13.05 22.59 -11.00
CA PHE A 211 -12.44 21.61 -11.91
C PHE A 211 -12.43 22.12 -13.34
N SER A 212 -11.27 22.00 -13.98
CA SER A 212 -11.01 22.57 -15.30
C SER A 212 -10.03 21.67 -16.07
N PRO A 213 -9.65 21.98 -17.33
CA PRO A 213 -8.70 21.17 -18.10
C PRO A 213 -7.44 20.84 -17.32
N GLY A 214 -7.04 19.57 -17.35
CA GLY A 214 -5.91 19.02 -16.61
C GLY A 214 -6.20 18.52 -15.21
N ASP A 215 -7.41 18.76 -14.64
CA ASP A 215 -7.83 18.16 -13.40
C ASP A 215 -8.39 16.75 -13.61
N THR A 216 -8.50 15.96 -12.55
CA THR A 216 -8.99 14.59 -12.63
C THR A 216 -10.51 14.56 -12.84
N LYS A 217 -10.97 13.82 -13.83
CA LYS A 217 -12.37 13.50 -14.05
C LYS A 217 -12.69 12.14 -13.45
N PHE A 218 -13.68 12.11 -12.56
CA PHE A 218 -14.16 10.88 -11.92
C PHE A 218 -15.34 10.28 -12.69
N VAL A 219 -15.56 8.99 -12.49
CA VAL A 219 -16.71 8.27 -13.03
C VAL A 219 -17.86 8.41 -12.04
N ASP A 220 -19.00 8.85 -12.55
CA ASP A 220 -20.28 8.83 -11.85
C ASP A 220 -20.78 7.37 -11.81
N LEU A 221 -20.78 6.78 -10.62
CA LEU A 221 -21.13 5.37 -10.44
C LEU A 221 -22.60 5.15 -10.10
N ASP A 222 -23.26 6.12 -9.49
CA ASP A 222 -24.67 6.02 -9.12
C ASP A 222 -25.60 6.71 -10.15
N GLY A 223 -25.03 7.50 -11.07
CA GLY A 223 -25.74 8.08 -12.22
C GLY A 223 -26.56 9.32 -11.87
N ASP A 224 -26.26 10.00 -10.78
CA ASP A 224 -27.00 11.16 -10.32
C ASP A 224 -26.51 12.49 -10.93
N GLY A 225 -25.42 12.46 -11.71
CA GLY A 225 -24.80 13.61 -12.37
C GLY A 225 -23.83 14.40 -11.47
N TYR A 226 -23.54 13.92 -10.28
CA TYR A 226 -22.61 14.54 -9.34
C TYR A 226 -21.61 13.53 -8.80
N ILE A 227 -20.39 13.96 -8.60
CA ILE A 227 -19.39 13.12 -7.91
C ILE A 227 -19.43 13.40 -6.43
N THR A 228 -19.81 12.41 -5.65
CA THR A 228 -20.02 12.54 -4.21
C THR A 228 -19.50 11.31 -3.43
N PRO A 229 -19.11 11.48 -2.15
CA PRO A 229 -18.84 10.34 -1.28
C PRO A 229 -20.13 9.72 -0.73
N GLY A 230 -21.32 10.22 -1.09
CA GLY A 230 -22.56 9.89 -0.40
C GLY A 230 -22.46 10.18 1.11
N THR A 231 -22.88 9.23 1.92
CA THR A 231 -22.62 9.22 3.38
C THR A 231 -21.33 8.47 3.75
N SER A 232 -20.58 7.98 2.74
CA SER A 232 -19.41 7.10 2.92
C SER A 232 -19.71 5.85 3.75
N THR A 233 -20.91 5.31 3.58
CA THR A 233 -21.37 4.06 4.19
C THR A 233 -21.69 3.00 3.14
N ASN A 234 -21.93 1.76 3.56
CA ASN A 234 -22.27 0.67 2.66
C ASN A 234 -23.58 0.90 1.90
N GLY A 235 -24.57 1.47 2.56
CA GLY A 235 -25.89 1.75 1.94
C GLY A 235 -25.89 2.97 1.04
N ASN A 236 -24.94 3.88 1.23
CA ASN A 236 -24.78 5.05 0.39
C ASN A 236 -23.30 5.41 0.23
N PRO A 237 -22.56 4.67 -0.62
CA PRO A 237 -21.13 4.93 -0.89
C PRO A 237 -20.93 6.13 -1.81
N GLY A 238 -21.99 6.70 -2.42
CA GLY A 238 -21.88 7.61 -3.54
C GLY A 238 -21.06 6.97 -4.66
N ASP A 239 -20.16 7.72 -5.25
CA ASP A 239 -19.28 7.23 -6.33
C ASP A 239 -18.03 6.49 -5.84
N GLN A 240 -18.00 6.08 -4.58
CA GLN A 240 -16.88 5.34 -4.03
C GLN A 240 -17.06 3.83 -4.19
N THR A 241 -16.00 3.17 -4.62
CA THR A 241 -15.92 1.71 -4.73
C THR A 241 -14.56 1.20 -4.28
N VAL A 242 -14.38 -0.14 -4.26
CA VAL A 242 -13.06 -0.74 -3.99
C VAL A 242 -12.14 -0.53 -5.19
N ILE A 243 -11.17 0.35 -5.06
CA ILE A 243 -10.20 0.69 -6.11
C ILE A 243 -8.86 -0.05 -5.98
N GLY A 244 -8.59 -0.67 -4.85
CA GLY A 244 -7.35 -1.41 -4.61
C GLY A 244 -7.36 -2.18 -3.31
N ASN A 245 -6.25 -2.84 -3.02
CA ASN A 245 -6.05 -3.54 -1.74
C ASN A 245 -4.58 -3.45 -1.31
N THR A 246 -4.36 -3.20 -0.02
CA THR A 246 -3.02 -3.02 0.57
C THR A 246 -2.30 -4.32 0.85
N THR A 247 -3.03 -5.44 0.90
CA THR A 247 -2.44 -6.76 1.17
C THR A 247 -1.67 -7.24 -0.05
N PRO A 248 -0.43 -7.72 0.11
CA PRO A 248 0.31 -8.31 -1.00
C PRO A 248 -0.42 -9.56 -1.50
N ARG A 249 -0.39 -9.76 -2.81
CA ARG A 249 -0.97 -10.91 -3.51
C ARG A 249 0.06 -11.44 -4.50
N TYR A 250 0.05 -12.77 -4.68
CA TYR A 250 1.00 -13.45 -5.56
C TYR A 250 2.44 -13.11 -5.16
N GLU A 251 2.80 -13.46 -3.92
CA GLU A 251 4.18 -13.39 -3.46
C GLU A 251 4.97 -14.52 -4.10
N TYR A 252 6.05 -14.19 -4.79
CA TYR A 252 6.81 -15.18 -5.53
C TYR A 252 8.30 -15.05 -5.34
N SER A 253 8.98 -16.18 -5.45
CA SER A 253 10.43 -16.23 -5.48
C SER A 253 10.93 -17.25 -6.50
N PHE A 254 12.13 -17.00 -7.02
CA PHE A 254 12.79 -17.87 -7.96
C PHE A 254 14.29 -17.88 -7.71
N ARG A 255 14.89 -19.06 -7.63
CA ARG A 255 16.32 -19.22 -7.51
C ARG A 255 16.82 -20.13 -8.62
N LEU A 256 17.87 -19.69 -9.32
CA LEU A 256 18.63 -20.49 -10.25
C LEU A 256 20.06 -20.62 -9.71
N GLY A 257 20.55 -21.86 -9.63
CA GLY A 257 21.93 -22.18 -9.34
C GLY A 257 22.52 -23.05 -10.43
N ALA A 258 23.80 -22.87 -10.71
CA ALA A 258 24.55 -23.72 -11.62
C ALA A 258 25.97 -23.91 -11.10
N ASP A 259 26.54 -25.10 -11.28
CA ASP A 259 27.93 -25.37 -11.00
C ASP A 259 28.60 -26.13 -12.16
N TYR A 260 29.81 -25.72 -12.53
CA TYR A 260 30.57 -26.35 -13.59
C TYR A 260 32.09 -26.10 -13.45
N LYS A 261 32.87 -27.17 -13.42
CA LYS A 261 34.36 -27.13 -13.41
C LYS A 261 34.94 -26.13 -12.37
N GLY A 262 34.41 -26.17 -11.16
CA GLY A 262 34.85 -25.28 -10.06
C GLY A 262 34.16 -23.95 -10.00
N PHE A 263 33.49 -23.48 -11.04
CA PHE A 263 32.63 -22.29 -10.96
C PHE A 263 31.29 -22.65 -10.35
N ASP A 264 30.76 -21.78 -9.54
CA ASP A 264 29.38 -21.79 -9.04
C ASP A 264 28.74 -20.44 -9.25
N PHE A 265 27.51 -20.48 -9.71
CA PHE A 265 26.67 -19.30 -9.95
C PHE A 265 25.33 -19.48 -9.25
N SER A 266 24.82 -18.44 -8.64
CA SER A 266 23.44 -18.40 -8.17
C SER A 266 22.83 -17.02 -8.35
N ILE A 267 21.54 -17.00 -8.69
CA ILE A 267 20.74 -15.78 -8.75
C ILE A 267 19.42 -16.04 -8.03
N TYR A 268 18.99 -15.08 -7.21
CA TYR A 268 17.75 -15.16 -6.45
C TYR A 268 16.87 -13.93 -6.71
N PHE A 269 15.65 -14.21 -7.08
CA PHE A 269 14.60 -13.24 -7.36
C PHE A 269 13.51 -13.32 -6.29
N GLN A 270 12.93 -12.17 -5.96
CA GLN A 270 11.74 -12.05 -5.11
C GLN A 270 10.84 -10.95 -5.63
N GLY A 271 9.53 -11.14 -5.51
CA GLY A 271 8.59 -10.12 -5.93
C GLY A 271 7.19 -10.30 -5.38
N ILE A 272 6.37 -9.31 -5.64
CA ILE A 272 4.94 -9.24 -5.34
C ILE A 272 4.22 -8.94 -6.64
N GLY A 273 3.26 -9.78 -7.02
CA GLY A 273 2.54 -9.64 -8.29
C GLY A 273 1.47 -8.56 -8.26
N LYS A 274 0.86 -8.28 -7.08
CA LYS A 274 -0.19 -7.27 -6.96
C LYS A 274 -0.24 -6.69 -5.56
N ARG A 275 -0.12 -5.38 -5.46
CA ARG A 275 -0.33 -4.61 -4.25
C ARG A 275 -0.61 -3.17 -4.61
N LYS A 276 -1.63 -2.57 -4.03
CA LYS A 276 -1.95 -1.16 -4.24
C LYS A 276 -1.95 -0.46 -2.89
N ILE A 277 -1.43 0.76 -2.84
CA ILE A 277 -1.57 1.63 -1.68
C ILE A 277 -1.98 3.02 -2.12
N TRP A 278 -2.76 3.71 -1.28
CA TRP A 278 -2.91 5.14 -1.41
C TRP A 278 -1.72 5.79 -0.71
N GLY A 279 -0.85 6.41 -1.50
CA GLY A 279 0.32 7.10 -0.97
C GLY A 279 -0.08 8.33 -0.17
N ASN A 280 0.76 8.71 0.78
CA ASN A 280 0.62 9.93 1.57
C ASN A 280 1.95 10.69 1.58
N GLY A 281 1.86 12.02 1.57
CA GLY A 281 3.04 12.88 1.59
C GLY A 281 3.56 13.26 0.20
N GLN A 282 4.55 14.12 0.21
CA GLN A 282 5.06 14.80 -0.99
C GLN A 282 5.78 13.90 -2.01
N LEU A 283 6.21 12.70 -1.59
CA LEU A 283 6.82 11.73 -2.51
C LEU A 283 5.77 10.94 -3.31
N ALA A 284 4.54 10.89 -2.83
CA ALA A 284 3.47 10.08 -3.40
C ALA A 284 2.38 10.91 -4.09
N ILE A 285 2.10 12.12 -3.60
CA ILE A 285 1.01 12.98 -4.05
C ILE A 285 1.58 14.27 -4.64
N PRO A 286 1.33 14.58 -5.93
CA PRO A 286 1.73 15.84 -6.53
C PRO A 286 1.10 17.02 -5.80
N GLY A 287 1.90 18.05 -5.50
CA GLY A 287 1.41 19.26 -4.82
C GLY A 287 1.00 19.08 -3.36
N TYR A 288 1.44 18.02 -2.70
CA TYR A 288 1.10 17.73 -1.30
C TYR A 288 1.43 18.88 -0.33
N ASN A 289 2.56 19.55 -0.49
CA ASN A 289 2.96 20.75 0.23
C ASN A 289 3.17 21.90 -0.77
N ALA A 290 2.10 22.45 -1.26
CA ALA A 290 2.06 23.37 -2.40
C ALA A 290 3.17 24.43 -2.44
N LYS A 291 3.51 25.05 -1.29
CA LYS A 291 4.49 26.15 -1.23
C LYS A 291 5.86 25.73 -0.72
N GLU A 292 5.99 24.60 -0.04
CA GLU A 292 7.16 24.27 0.79
C GLU A 292 7.79 22.92 0.45
N GLY A 293 7.16 22.13 -0.42
CA GLY A 293 7.58 20.76 -0.71
C GLY A 293 8.46 20.63 -1.94
N ALA A 294 9.60 19.96 -1.83
CA ALA A 294 10.32 19.45 -2.98
C ALA A 294 9.46 18.42 -3.72
N LEU A 295 9.42 18.49 -5.04
CA LEU A 295 8.68 17.55 -5.88
C LEU A 295 9.62 16.52 -6.49
N PRO A 296 9.29 15.23 -6.50
CA PRO A 296 9.96 14.23 -7.32
C PRO A 296 10.01 14.66 -8.77
N LYS A 297 11.15 14.39 -9.45
CA LYS A 297 11.35 14.72 -10.86
C LYS A 297 10.20 14.23 -11.75
N THR A 298 9.65 13.08 -11.45
CA THR A 298 8.56 12.47 -12.21
C THR A 298 7.30 13.35 -12.25
N PHE A 299 7.00 14.10 -11.17
CA PHE A 299 5.87 15.02 -11.17
C PHE A 299 6.11 16.24 -12.04
N THR A 300 7.37 16.68 -12.16
CA THR A 300 7.72 17.87 -12.95
C THR A 300 7.92 17.57 -14.45
N THR A 301 8.01 16.31 -14.82
CA THR A 301 8.24 15.91 -16.23
C THR A 301 7.01 15.31 -16.90
N ASP A 302 6.00 14.84 -16.14
CA ASP A 302 4.82 14.14 -16.67
C ASP A 302 3.50 14.70 -16.09
N TYR A 303 3.41 16.04 -15.94
CA TYR A 303 2.16 16.72 -15.56
C TYR A 303 1.46 17.29 -16.80
N TRP A 304 0.14 17.45 -16.69
CA TRP A 304 -0.69 17.96 -17.78
C TRP A 304 -0.38 19.42 -18.10
N THR A 305 -0.24 19.69 -19.39
CA THR A 305 -0.23 21.04 -19.98
C THR A 305 -1.04 21.03 -21.25
N GLU A 306 -1.32 22.19 -21.83
CA GLU A 306 -2.05 22.30 -23.10
C GLU A 306 -1.31 21.61 -24.27
N GLU A 307 0.02 21.52 -24.19
CA GLU A 307 0.86 20.81 -25.16
C GLU A 307 1.04 19.31 -24.81
N ARG A 308 0.74 18.91 -23.57
CA ARG A 308 0.87 17.54 -23.06
C ARG A 308 -0.43 17.08 -22.42
N THR A 309 -1.44 16.85 -23.23
CA THR A 309 -2.79 16.48 -22.78
C THR A 309 -2.91 15.04 -22.29
N ASN A 310 -1.98 14.15 -22.67
CA ASN A 310 -1.94 12.74 -22.28
C ASN A 310 -1.04 12.45 -21.06
N ALA A 311 -0.65 13.48 -20.31
CA ALA A 311 0.16 13.33 -19.10
C ALA A 311 -0.51 12.42 -18.07
N PHE A 312 0.30 11.78 -17.23
CA PHE A 312 -0.21 10.96 -16.14
C PHE A 312 -0.69 11.79 -14.96
N TYR A 313 0.08 12.80 -14.54
CA TYR A 313 -0.26 13.66 -13.41
C TYR A 313 -1.15 14.83 -13.85
N PRO A 314 -1.98 15.36 -12.92
CA PRO A 314 -2.84 16.48 -13.21
C PRO A 314 -2.02 17.75 -13.51
N ARG A 315 -2.69 18.81 -13.92
CA ARG A 315 -2.06 20.14 -14.06
C ARG A 315 -1.43 20.57 -12.74
N ALA A 316 -0.31 21.29 -12.84
CA ALA A 316 0.35 21.87 -11.68
C ALA A 316 -0.32 23.16 -11.27
N TRP A 317 -0.76 23.27 -10.02
CA TRP A 317 -1.31 24.48 -9.43
C TRP A 317 -1.26 24.46 -7.90
N ASP A 318 -1.39 25.64 -7.28
CA ASP A 318 -1.34 25.80 -5.83
C ASP A 318 -2.69 25.41 -5.21
N LEU A 319 -2.74 24.30 -4.54
CA LEU A 319 -3.92 23.84 -3.82
C LEU A 319 -4.13 24.54 -2.46
N GLY A 320 -3.36 25.59 -2.17
CA GLY A 320 -3.49 26.35 -0.94
C GLY A 320 -3.12 25.58 0.33
N GLY A 321 -2.23 24.60 0.23
CA GLY A 321 -1.72 23.81 1.36
C GLY A 321 -2.70 22.74 1.88
N SER A 322 -3.86 22.59 1.27
CA SER A 322 -4.85 21.55 1.62
C SER A 322 -5.15 20.64 0.42
N ASN A 323 -4.21 19.87 0.09
CA ASN A 323 -4.13 19.03 -1.08
C ASN A 323 -4.94 17.74 -1.02
N THR A 324 -5.49 17.38 0.11
CA THR A 324 -6.28 16.16 0.27
C THR A 324 -7.79 16.39 0.19
N GLY A 325 -8.22 17.66 0.26
CA GLY A 325 -9.65 18.01 0.35
C GLY A 325 -10.36 18.14 -0.99
N PHE A 326 -9.62 18.35 -2.10
CA PHE A 326 -10.22 18.76 -3.36
C PHE A 326 -9.86 17.81 -4.51
N ALA A 327 -8.94 18.20 -5.38
CA ALA A 327 -8.63 17.45 -6.60
C ALA A 327 -7.93 16.10 -6.35
N MET A 328 -7.28 15.91 -5.19
CA MET A 328 -6.53 14.70 -4.87
C MET A 328 -7.27 13.76 -3.91
N GLN A 329 -8.54 13.53 -4.15
CA GLN A 329 -9.29 12.46 -3.49
C GLN A 329 -8.67 11.10 -3.76
N LYS A 330 -8.88 10.12 -2.83
CA LYS A 330 -8.48 8.72 -3.07
C LYS A 330 -9.10 8.24 -4.37
N GLN A 331 -8.26 7.85 -5.33
CA GLN A 331 -8.70 7.54 -6.67
C GLN A 331 -7.85 6.46 -7.33
N SER A 332 -8.43 5.77 -8.29
CA SER A 332 -7.80 4.62 -8.94
C SER A 332 -6.52 4.98 -9.71
N ARG A 333 -6.44 6.19 -10.33
CA ARG A 333 -5.32 6.63 -11.15
C ARG A 333 -4.02 6.81 -10.37
N TYR A 334 -4.08 7.37 -9.17
CA TYR A 334 -2.90 7.69 -8.35
C TYR A 334 -2.64 6.72 -7.22
N LEU A 335 -3.30 5.56 -7.22
CA LEU A 335 -2.86 4.45 -6.41
C LEU A 335 -1.45 4.04 -6.80
N LEU A 336 -0.56 3.96 -5.83
CA LEU A 336 0.78 3.43 -6.05
C LEU A 336 0.68 1.93 -6.28
N ASP A 337 1.25 1.47 -7.37
CA ASP A 337 1.40 0.05 -7.68
C ASP A 337 2.70 -0.46 -7.07
N MET A 338 2.57 -1.12 -5.91
CA MET A 338 3.69 -1.67 -5.16
C MET A 338 4.07 -3.09 -5.62
N SER A 339 3.62 -3.51 -6.81
CA SER A 339 4.11 -4.75 -7.42
C SER A 339 5.54 -4.56 -7.93
N TYR A 340 6.37 -5.55 -7.73
CA TYR A 340 7.77 -5.47 -8.12
C TYR A 340 8.40 -6.85 -8.32
N LEU A 341 9.52 -6.87 -9.02
CA LEU A 341 10.49 -7.95 -9.09
C LEU A 341 11.87 -7.40 -8.70
N ARG A 342 12.52 -8.02 -7.72
CA ARG A 342 13.87 -7.65 -7.28
C ARG A 342 14.82 -8.83 -7.41
N ILE A 343 16.00 -8.57 -7.98
CA ILE A 343 17.12 -9.49 -7.89
C ILE A 343 17.79 -9.26 -6.54
N LYS A 344 17.47 -10.15 -5.59
CA LYS A 344 17.95 -10.05 -4.21
C LYS A 344 19.40 -10.39 -4.06
N ASN A 345 19.86 -11.38 -4.83
CA ASN A 345 21.25 -11.81 -4.75
C ASN A 345 21.71 -12.38 -6.09
N ILE A 346 22.94 -12.05 -6.48
CA ILE A 346 23.69 -12.69 -7.55
C ILE A 346 25.05 -13.06 -6.97
N THR A 347 25.40 -14.34 -6.99
CA THR A 347 26.70 -14.81 -6.50
C THR A 347 27.41 -15.57 -7.61
N LEU A 348 28.68 -15.25 -7.80
CA LEU A 348 29.61 -16.00 -8.63
C LEU A 348 30.80 -16.42 -7.78
N GLY A 349 31.06 -17.71 -7.72
CA GLY A 349 32.18 -18.29 -6.99
C GLY A 349 33.07 -19.16 -7.88
N TYR A 350 34.30 -19.33 -7.42
CA TYR A 350 35.24 -20.27 -8.02
C TYR A 350 35.96 -21.05 -6.92
N THR A 351 35.86 -22.36 -6.98
CA THR A 351 36.59 -23.28 -6.10
C THR A 351 37.87 -23.72 -6.78
N VAL A 352 38.99 -23.40 -6.15
CA VAL A 352 40.33 -23.74 -6.67
C VAL A 352 40.55 -25.27 -6.65
N PRO A 353 41.07 -25.85 -7.71
CA PRO A 353 41.35 -27.28 -7.79
C PRO A 353 42.28 -27.75 -6.65
N THR A 354 41.99 -28.90 -6.05
CA THR A 354 42.71 -29.49 -4.92
C THR A 354 44.17 -29.78 -5.19
N ASN A 355 44.55 -30.10 -6.45
CA ASN A 355 45.92 -30.35 -6.85
C ASN A 355 46.86 -29.11 -6.70
N ILE A 356 46.29 -27.90 -6.67
CA ILE A 356 47.02 -26.66 -6.40
C ILE A 356 47.13 -26.45 -4.88
N LEU A 357 46.04 -26.71 -4.16
CA LEU A 357 45.89 -26.43 -2.73
C LEU A 357 46.66 -27.41 -1.84
N SER A 358 46.80 -28.66 -2.24
CA SER A 358 47.50 -29.69 -1.49
C SER A 358 48.98 -29.32 -1.19
N LYS A 359 49.56 -28.48 -2.03
CA LYS A 359 50.94 -27.98 -1.84
C LYS A 359 51.09 -27.01 -0.68
N ILE A 360 49.99 -26.44 -0.18
CA ILE A 360 49.97 -25.43 0.89
C ILE A 360 49.07 -25.84 2.06
N TYR A 361 48.81 -27.17 2.19
CA TYR A 361 48.04 -27.75 3.28
C TYR A 361 46.58 -27.16 3.42
N ILE A 362 46.01 -26.69 2.35
CA ILE A 362 44.61 -26.25 2.28
C ILE A 362 43.77 -27.30 1.61
N SER A 363 42.71 -27.77 2.25
CA SER A 363 41.79 -28.79 1.74
C SER A 363 40.84 -28.21 0.68
N LYS A 364 40.35 -26.96 0.88
CA LYS A 364 39.46 -26.29 -0.06
C LYS A 364 39.66 -24.78 0.02
N ALA A 365 39.68 -24.11 -1.13
CA ALA A 365 39.65 -22.66 -1.23
C ALA A 365 38.60 -22.23 -2.25
N ARG A 366 37.71 -21.34 -1.87
CA ARG A 366 36.70 -20.74 -2.75
C ARG A 366 36.78 -19.23 -2.65
N VAL A 367 36.85 -18.57 -3.79
CA VAL A 367 36.75 -17.11 -3.93
C VAL A 367 35.37 -16.80 -4.50
N TYR A 368 34.69 -15.77 -3.99
CA TYR A 368 33.38 -15.43 -4.49
C TYR A 368 33.14 -13.92 -4.47
N MET A 369 32.22 -13.50 -5.33
CA MET A 369 31.66 -12.15 -5.36
C MET A 369 30.13 -12.26 -5.29
N SER A 370 29.51 -11.39 -4.51
CA SER A 370 28.06 -11.32 -4.32
C SER A 370 27.56 -9.90 -4.51
N LEU A 371 26.50 -9.75 -5.29
CA LEU A 371 25.75 -8.52 -5.47
C LEU A 371 24.38 -8.67 -4.80
N GLU A 372 23.97 -7.71 -3.96
CA GLU A 372 22.68 -7.75 -3.28
C GLU A 372 21.84 -6.52 -3.63
N ASN A 373 20.56 -6.74 -3.94
CA ASN A 373 19.55 -5.71 -4.21
C ASN A 373 19.91 -4.73 -5.36
N PHE A 374 20.74 -5.14 -6.32
CA PHE A 374 21.22 -4.25 -7.38
C PHE A 374 20.13 -3.85 -8.38
N PHE A 375 19.19 -4.73 -8.66
CA PHE A 375 18.20 -4.53 -9.70
C PHE A 375 16.79 -4.70 -9.12
N THR A 376 15.98 -3.66 -9.27
CA THR A 376 14.57 -3.66 -8.93
C THR A 376 13.78 -3.17 -10.13
N PHE A 377 12.75 -3.92 -10.49
CA PHE A 377 11.78 -3.58 -11.52
C PHE A 377 10.45 -3.36 -10.81
N ASP A 378 9.92 -2.16 -10.89
CA ASP A 378 8.70 -1.74 -10.20
C ASP A 378 7.76 -0.97 -11.13
N ASN A 379 6.55 -0.71 -10.64
CA ASN A 379 5.51 0.03 -11.35
C ASN A 379 5.26 1.43 -10.75
N LEU A 380 6.24 1.98 -10.02
CA LEU A 380 6.13 3.26 -9.32
C LEU A 380 6.43 4.47 -10.21
N ARG A 381 6.62 4.26 -11.54
CA ARG A 381 6.81 5.34 -12.54
C ARG A 381 7.97 6.29 -12.23
N GLY A 382 9.03 5.77 -11.60
CA GLY A 382 10.22 6.55 -11.25
C GLY A 382 10.08 7.41 -10.00
N LEU A 383 9.05 7.22 -9.20
CA LEU A 383 8.98 7.79 -7.86
C LEU A 383 10.10 7.21 -6.99
N PRO A 384 10.75 8.03 -6.15
CA PRO A 384 11.83 7.59 -5.28
C PRO A 384 11.30 6.84 -4.04
N ILE A 385 10.50 5.80 -4.28
CA ILE A 385 9.85 4.97 -3.27
C ILE A 385 10.35 3.54 -3.44
N ASP A 386 10.79 2.93 -2.34
CA ASP A 386 11.11 1.49 -2.35
C ASP A 386 9.81 0.68 -2.22
N PRO A 387 9.50 -0.22 -3.17
CA PRO A 387 8.26 -1.02 -3.11
C PRO A 387 8.19 -1.98 -1.91
N GLU A 388 9.30 -2.27 -1.23
CA GLU A 388 9.33 -3.03 0.02
C GLU A 388 9.11 -2.15 1.26
N ALA A 389 9.50 -0.87 1.22
CA ALA A 389 9.39 0.07 2.33
C ALA A 389 8.12 0.92 2.24
N ILE A 390 7.03 0.48 2.85
CA ILE A 390 5.70 1.05 2.65
C ILE A 390 5.42 2.27 3.51
N SER A 391 5.84 2.26 4.77
CA SER A 391 5.62 3.35 5.72
C SER A 391 6.92 4.06 6.05
N GLY A 392 6.83 5.38 6.21
CA GLY A 392 7.92 6.17 6.76
C GLY A 392 8.14 5.86 8.23
N TYR A 393 9.36 5.50 8.57
CA TYR A 393 9.81 5.36 9.95
C TYR A 393 11.01 6.27 10.16
N SER A 394 10.95 7.14 11.15
CA SER A 394 12.06 8.01 11.51
C SER A 394 12.53 7.70 12.92
N MET A 395 13.83 7.50 13.08
CA MET A 395 14.45 7.37 14.40
C MET A 395 14.35 8.67 15.23
N PHE A 396 14.17 9.82 14.57
CA PHE A 396 14.20 11.13 15.23
C PHE A 396 12.81 11.70 15.50
N SER A 397 11.79 11.27 14.76
CA SER A 397 10.41 11.72 14.97
C SER A 397 9.43 10.73 14.34
N THR A 398 8.89 9.86 15.14
CA THR A 398 7.86 8.90 14.71
C THR A 398 6.57 9.62 14.27
N ASN A 399 6.23 10.75 14.90
CA ASN A 399 5.01 11.50 14.58
C ASN A 399 5.11 12.27 13.26
N TYR A 400 6.28 12.80 12.92
CA TYR A 400 6.46 13.60 11.71
C TYR A 400 6.39 12.77 10.43
N ASN A 401 6.95 11.55 10.46
CA ASN A 401 7.01 10.66 9.28
C ASN A 401 5.92 9.58 9.28
N LEU A 402 5.10 9.53 10.31
CA LEU A 402 4.03 8.54 10.40
C LEU A 402 3.02 8.76 9.25
N GLY A 403 2.83 7.71 8.46
CA GLY A 403 1.94 7.73 7.31
C GLY A 403 2.51 8.39 6.05
N ARG A 404 3.74 8.90 6.04
CA ARG A 404 4.40 9.40 4.83
C ARG A 404 4.98 8.24 4.03
N THR A 405 4.50 8.07 2.82
CA THR A 405 4.98 7.02 1.92
C THR A 405 6.36 7.38 1.37
N GLY A 406 7.25 6.39 1.32
CA GLY A 406 8.59 6.54 0.75
C GLY A 406 9.65 7.14 1.69
N THR A 407 9.32 7.44 2.94
CA THR A 407 10.28 7.96 3.92
C THR A 407 10.93 6.86 4.78
N GLY A 408 10.59 5.60 4.55
CA GLY A 408 11.26 4.44 5.16
C GLY A 408 12.68 4.27 4.63
N THR A 409 13.52 3.59 5.39
CA THR A 409 14.88 3.28 4.95
C THR A 409 14.83 2.28 3.79
N PRO A 410 15.30 2.65 2.59
CA PRO A 410 15.35 1.73 1.46
C PRO A 410 16.40 0.64 1.70
N VAL A 411 16.26 -0.48 1.03
CA VAL A 411 17.29 -1.53 1.06
C VAL A 411 18.56 -1.06 0.34
N PHE A 412 19.70 -1.38 0.91
CA PHE A 412 21.00 -1.03 0.33
C PHE A 412 21.40 -1.99 -0.79
N LYS A 413 22.08 -1.44 -1.80
CA LYS A 413 22.84 -2.23 -2.76
C LYS A 413 24.20 -2.55 -2.17
N SER A 414 24.54 -3.84 -2.10
CA SER A 414 25.79 -4.29 -1.49
C SER A 414 26.60 -5.11 -2.49
N LEU A 415 27.90 -4.82 -2.58
CA LEU A 415 28.90 -5.65 -3.25
C LEU A 415 29.81 -6.26 -2.18
N SER A 416 29.89 -7.57 -2.16
CA SER A 416 30.75 -8.33 -1.25
C SER A 416 31.70 -9.21 -2.04
N CYS A 417 32.96 -9.27 -1.60
CA CYS A 417 33.95 -10.24 -2.08
C CYS A 417 34.46 -11.03 -0.87
N GLY A 418 34.63 -12.34 -1.04
CA GLY A 418 35.06 -13.18 0.06
C GLY A 418 35.94 -14.34 -0.40
N VAL A 419 36.74 -14.85 0.57
CA VAL A 419 37.54 -16.05 0.43
C VAL A 419 37.16 -17.00 1.56
N GLN A 420 36.84 -18.25 1.19
CA GLN A 420 36.52 -19.31 2.14
C GLN A 420 37.61 -20.36 2.04
N LEU A 421 38.26 -20.63 3.16
CA LEU A 421 39.33 -21.62 3.27
C LEU A 421 38.90 -22.74 4.22
N THR A 422 39.24 -23.98 3.85
CA THR A 422 39.12 -25.18 4.70
C THR A 422 40.48 -25.81 4.79
N PHE A 423 40.94 -26.09 5.98
CA PHE A 423 42.22 -26.68 6.28
C PHE A 423 42.11 -28.18 6.56
#